data_3533105c6afeb413499658526a541103
#
_entry.id   3533105c6afeb413499658526a541103
#
_cell.length_a   1.000
_cell.length_b   1.000
_cell.length_c   1.000
_cell.angle_alpha   90.00
_cell.angle_beta   90.00
_cell.angle_gamma   90.00
#
_symmetry.space_group_name_H-M   'P 1'
#
loop_
_entity.id
_entity.type
_entity.pdbx_description
1 polymer ?
#
loop_
_entity_poly.entity_id
_entity_poly.type
_entity_poly.pdbx_seq_one_letter_code
_entity_poly.pdbx_strand_id
1 'polypeptide(L)'
;MQKSPVRALPSIVARLTAALATTAVATCAHAGTGVATLPATGDDGPVTVFYPTGQADAPVRRGPYTLSLAENATPVRGNGRLVVISHGSGGSPWENSDLAKTLVAAGFMVVVPQHQGDNPFDHGKMGPASWKLRPLEVSHAIDAVGRSPRFAPLVSLQNVGMYGMSAGGHTALVMAGGRWSPGQLRRHCEAHIDDDYTTCAAPVSELRGDVFDGVKKVLAVSFIRFKMRDEGWYEHRDPRIQAVVAGVPFAVDFDRASLARPAVPLALVTSGQDAWLAPRFHSTPVLQACRPRCELLADLSAGGHSALLSPQPPANVLSPMVARLLADPPGFDRAQMPAVDQRIAGFFRQHLLP
;
A
#
# COMPACT_ATOMS: atom_id res chain seq x y z
N MET A 1 -69.35 -62.18 39.01
CA MET A 1 -68.13 -62.06 38.12
C MET A 1 -68.37 -60.88 37.25
N GLN A 2 -67.83 -59.77 37.64
CA GLN A 2 -68.02 -58.45 36.98
C GLN A 2 -66.70 -57.96 36.46
N LYS A 3 -66.58 -57.73 35.14
CA LYS A 3 -65.40 -57.18 34.49
C LYS A 3 -65.49 -55.63 34.49
N SER A 4 -64.51 -54.97 35.09
CA SER A 4 -64.37 -53.51 35.02
C SER A 4 -63.66 -53.11 33.75
N PRO A 5 -64.03 -51.99 33.14
CA PRO A 5 -63.32 -51.48 31.93
C PRO A 5 -62.12 -50.59 32.29
N VAL A 6 -61.04 -50.80 31.56
CA VAL A 6 -59.83 -50.01 31.60
C VAL A 6 -60.08 -48.71 30.82
N ARG A 7 -59.85 -47.53 31.46
CA ARG A 7 -59.88 -46.25 30.84
C ARG A 7 -58.49 -45.92 30.20
N ALA A 8 -58.49 -45.68 28.91
CA ALA A 8 -57.31 -45.16 28.20
C ALA A 8 -57.19 -43.66 28.41
N LEU A 9 -55.97 -43.18 28.76
CA LEU A 9 -55.57 -41.78 28.83
C LEU A 9 -55.13 -41.31 27.44
N PRO A 10 -55.46 -40.07 26.99
CA PRO A 10 -54.94 -39.53 25.74
C PRO A 10 -53.54 -38.91 25.93
N SER A 11 -52.60 -39.37 25.14
CA SER A 11 -51.27 -38.80 25.04
C SER A 11 -51.30 -37.48 24.28
N ILE A 12 -51.01 -36.36 24.99
CA ILE A 12 -50.78 -35.03 24.39
C ILE A 12 -49.36 -35.00 23.89
N VAL A 13 -49.19 -35.11 22.57
CA VAL A 13 -47.92 -34.84 21.90
C VAL A 13 -47.84 -33.33 21.62
N ALA A 14 -47.10 -32.63 22.48
CA ALA A 14 -46.75 -31.21 22.25
C ALA A 14 -45.71 -31.13 21.13
N ARG A 15 -46.08 -30.63 19.97
CA ARG A 15 -45.15 -30.27 18.89
C ARG A 15 -44.52 -28.92 19.22
N LEU A 16 -43.27 -28.92 19.70
CA LEU A 16 -42.43 -27.72 19.72
C LEU A 16 -41.91 -27.44 18.30
N THR A 17 -42.50 -26.50 17.62
CA THR A 17 -41.92 -25.91 16.40
C THR A 17 -40.88 -24.85 16.82
N ALA A 18 -39.59 -25.21 16.80
CA ALA A 18 -38.51 -24.25 16.92
C ALA A 18 -38.40 -23.45 15.63
N ALA A 19 -38.85 -22.19 15.67
CA ALA A 19 -38.60 -21.25 14.60
C ALA A 19 -37.12 -20.81 14.66
N LEU A 20 -36.25 -21.35 13.78
CA LEU A 20 -34.94 -20.81 13.53
C LEU A 20 -35.10 -19.46 12.79
N ALA A 21 -34.98 -18.37 13.52
CA ALA A 21 -34.82 -17.05 12.92
C ALA A 21 -33.40 -16.97 12.32
N THR A 22 -33.25 -17.29 11.03
CA THR A 22 -32.06 -17.00 10.26
C THR A 22 -32.02 -15.48 10.04
N THR A 23 -31.24 -14.78 10.86
CA THR A 23 -30.84 -13.39 10.57
C THR A 23 -29.97 -13.43 9.32
N ALA A 24 -30.57 -13.21 8.15
CA ALA A 24 -29.85 -12.92 6.92
C ALA A 24 -29.12 -11.58 7.14
N VAL A 25 -27.82 -11.64 7.39
CA VAL A 25 -26.96 -10.46 7.24
C VAL A 25 -26.98 -10.12 5.76
N ALA A 26 -27.82 -9.17 5.37
CA ALA A 26 -27.81 -8.61 4.04
C ALA A 26 -26.45 -7.89 3.86
N THR A 27 -25.47 -8.58 3.29
CA THR A 27 -24.29 -7.96 2.72
C THR A 27 -24.82 -7.08 1.57
N CYS A 28 -24.93 -5.77 1.78
CA CYS A 28 -25.18 -4.83 0.69
C CYS A 28 -24.02 -5.01 -0.29
N ALA A 29 -24.23 -5.77 -1.35
CA ALA A 29 -23.33 -5.83 -2.47
C ALA A 29 -23.29 -4.40 -3.05
N HIS A 30 -22.15 -3.69 -2.91
CA HIS A 30 -21.97 -2.41 -3.57
C HIS A 30 -21.77 -2.66 -5.07
N ALA A 31 -22.35 -1.80 -5.89
CA ALA A 31 -22.36 -1.98 -7.34
C ALA A 31 -21.08 -1.46 -8.01
N GLY A 32 -20.31 -0.58 -7.34
CA GLY A 32 -19.11 0.02 -7.92
C GLY A 32 -18.16 0.65 -6.90
N THR A 33 -17.08 1.22 -7.42
CA THR A 33 -16.06 1.94 -6.65
C THR A 33 -16.22 3.44 -6.81
N GLY A 34 -16.75 4.08 -5.78
CA GLY A 34 -16.83 5.54 -5.71
C GLY A 34 -15.43 6.16 -5.61
N VAL A 35 -15.24 7.31 -6.24
CA VAL A 35 -14.02 8.11 -6.10
C VAL A 35 -14.36 9.57 -5.84
N ALA A 36 -13.64 10.20 -4.91
CA ALA A 36 -13.73 11.63 -4.64
C ALA A 36 -12.37 12.16 -4.17
N THR A 37 -12.23 13.47 -4.14
CA THR A 37 -11.02 14.12 -3.64
C THR A 37 -11.39 15.01 -2.46
N LEU A 38 -10.70 14.85 -1.34
CA LEU A 38 -10.68 15.82 -0.25
C LEU A 38 -9.64 16.89 -0.57
N PRO A 39 -9.95 18.17 -0.36
CA PRO A 39 -9.05 19.25 -0.70
C PRO A 39 -7.78 19.23 0.14
N ALA A 40 -6.72 19.80 -0.40
CA ALA A 40 -5.49 20.07 0.33
C ALA A 40 -5.77 20.88 1.60
N THR A 41 -4.99 20.64 2.66
CA THR A 41 -5.11 21.35 3.93
C THR A 41 -3.73 21.77 4.42
N GLY A 42 -3.49 23.05 4.59
CA GLY A 42 -2.16 23.58 4.91
C GLY A 42 -1.16 23.26 3.79
N ASP A 43 -0.05 22.64 4.17
CA ASP A 43 1.01 22.24 3.22
C ASP A 43 0.78 20.85 2.61
N ASP A 44 -0.23 20.09 3.09
CA ASP A 44 -0.53 18.76 2.56
C ASP A 44 -1.19 18.82 1.20
N GLY A 45 -0.91 17.85 0.35
CA GLY A 45 -1.60 17.66 -0.92
C GLY A 45 -3.06 17.18 -0.74
N PRO A 46 -3.84 17.18 -1.83
CA PRO A 46 -5.18 16.60 -1.80
C PRO A 46 -5.15 15.11 -1.51
N VAL A 47 -6.24 14.59 -0.95
CA VAL A 47 -6.39 13.17 -0.62
C VAL A 47 -7.46 12.55 -1.52
N THR A 48 -7.07 11.56 -2.33
CA THR A 48 -8.01 10.77 -3.12
C THR A 48 -8.65 9.71 -2.24
N VAL A 49 -9.98 9.60 -2.29
CA VAL A 49 -10.77 8.62 -1.52
C VAL A 49 -11.48 7.69 -2.47
N PHE A 50 -11.23 6.38 -2.36
CA PHE A 50 -12.01 5.32 -2.99
C PHE A 50 -12.92 4.67 -1.94
N TYR A 51 -14.18 4.40 -2.29
CA TYR A 51 -15.15 3.94 -1.33
C TYR A 51 -16.26 3.09 -1.95
N PRO A 52 -16.91 2.20 -1.19
CA PRO A 52 -18.08 1.46 -1.66
C PRO A 52 -19.24 2.38 -2.01
N THR A 53 -19.91 2.10 -3.14
CA THR A 53 -21.12 2.82 -3.57
C THR A 53 -22.13 1.88 -4.23
N GLY A 54 -23.40 2.24 -4.20
CA GLY A 54 -24.44 1.56 -4.95
C GLY A 54 -24.53 1.97 -6.44
N GLN A 55 -23.72 2.94 -6.87
CA GLN A 55 -23.70 3.41 -8.26
C GLN A 55 -22.72 2.60 -9.09
N ALA A 56 -23.09 2.31 -10.34
CA ALA A 56 -22.21 1.60 -11.27
C ALA A 56 -21.00 2.43 -11.68
N ASP A 57 -19.89 1.75 -11.91
CA ASP A 57 -18.68 2.35 -12.46
C ASP A 57 -18.90 2.81 -13.90
N ALA A 58 -18.25 3.91 -14.28
CA ALA A 58 -18.18 4.43 -15.62
C ALA A 58 -16.73 4.78 -16.00
N PRO A 59 -16.37 4.87 -17.28
CA PRO A 59 -15.04 5.32 -17.68
C PRO A 59 -14.76 6.75 -17.21
N VAL A 60 -13.69 6.92 -16.42
CA VAL A 60 -13.22 8.22 -15.92
C VAL A 60 -11.76 8.41 -16.31
N ARG A 61 -11.44 9.56 -16.91
CA ARG A 61 -10.06 9.89 -17.29
C ARG A 61 -9.31 10.53 -16.13
N ARG A 62 -8.12 10.01 -15.82
CA ARG A 62 -7.20 10.51 -14.78
C ARG A 62 -5.79 10.57 -15.33
N GLY A 63 -5.35 11.75 -15.79
CA GLY A 63 -4.07 11.88 -16.48
C GLY A 63 -4.01 10.94 -17.69
N PRO A 64 -3.02 10.04 -17.77
CA PRO A 64 -2.88 9.10 -18.86
C PRO A 64 -3.80 7.86 -18.75
N TYR A 65 -4.51 7.70 -17.62
CA TYR A 65 -5.34 6.52 -17.36
C TYR A 65 -6.81 6.74 -17.74
N THR A 66 -7.47 5.66 -18.19
CA THR A 66 -8.92 5.55 -18.25
C THR A 66 -9.33 4.46 -17.25
N LEU A 67 -9.95 4.87 -16.16
CA LEU A 67 -10.33 4.01 -15.04
C LEU A 67 -11.85 3.80 -15.04
N SER A 68 -12.30 2.64 -14.55
CA SER A 68 -13.73 2.37 -14.33
C SER A 68 -14.05 2.70 -12.87
N LEU A 69 -14.74 3.83 -12.61
CA LEU A 69 -15.03 4.38 -11.28
C LEU A 69 -16.37 5.12 -11.28
N ALA A 70 -17.02 5.22 -10.11
CA ALA A 70 -18.22 6.02 -9.91
C ALA A 70 -17.83 7.38 -9.31
N GLU A 71 -17.65 8.41 -10.14
CA GLU A 71 -17.15 9.72 -9.72
C GLU A 71 -18.15 10.45 -8.83
N ASN A 72 -17.68 10.90 -7.67
CA ASN A 72 -18.50 11.62 -6.67
C ASN A 72 -19.80 10.92 -6.25
N ALA A 73 -19.91 9.63 -6.47
CA ALA A 73 -21.04 8.78 -6.11
C ALA A 73 -21.36 8.84 -4.60
N THR A 74 -22.60 8.59 -4.21
CA THR A 74 -22.98 8.52 -2.80
C THR A 74 -22.28 7.35 -2.13
N PRO A 75 -21.47 7.59 -1.06
CA PRO A 75 -20.79 6.52 -0.37
C PRO A 75 -21.76 5.67 0.45
N VAL A 76 -21.50 4.38 0.54
CA VAL A 76 -22.18 3.47 1.45
C VAL A 76 -21.19 2.91 2.47
N ARG A 77 -21.68 2.52 3.63
CA ARG A 77 -20.84 1.89 4.65
C ARG A 77 -20.48 0.48 4.18
N GLY A 78 -19.19 0.24 3.99
CA GLY A 78 -18.66 -1.10 3.75
C GLY A 78 -18.42 -1.86 5.07
N ASN A 79 -17.19 -2.37 5.26
CA ASN A 79 -16.79 -3.02 6.51
C ASN A 79 -16.46 -2.03 7.65
N GLY A 80 -16.52 -0.72 7.40
CA GLY A 80 -16.25 0.34 8.37
C GLY A 80 -14.77 0.53 8.71
N ARG A 81 -13.84 0.05 7.88
CA ARG A 81 -12.39 0.22 8.07
C ARG A 81 -11.77 1.02 6.93
N LEU A 82 -10.66 1.67 7.26
CA LEU A 82 -9.87 2.50 6.35
C LEU A 82 -8.54 1.82 6.02
N VAL A 83 -8.10 1.90 4.78
CA VAL A 83 -6.73 1.58 4.35
C VAL A 83 -6.11 2.80 3.70
N VAL A 84 -4.91 3.18 4.12
CA VAL A 84 -4.12 4.23 3.46
C VAL A 84 -3.17 3.58 2.46
N ILE A 85 -3.10 4.13 1.25
CA ILE A 85 -2.10 3.75 0.25
C ILE A 85 -1.11 4.91 0.09
N SER A 86 0.19 4.65 0.29
CA SER A 86 1.27 5.58 -0.03
C SER A 86 1.92 5.17 -1.35
N HIS A 87 1.81 6.03 -2.36
CA HIS A 87 2.33 5.77 -3.71
C HIS A 87 3.86 5.85 -3.78
N GLY A 88 4.45 5.31 -4.85
CA GLY A 88 5.87 5.38 -5.13
C GLY A 88 6.35 6.83 -5.38
N SER A 89 7.68 7.03 -5.50
CA SER A 89 8.25 8.35 -5.77
C SER A 89 7.80 8.86 -7.15
N GLY A 90 7.37 10.12 -7.22
CA GLY A 90 6.81 10.74 -8.42
C GLY A 90 5.47 10.16 -8.89
N GLY A 91 4.87 9.24 -8.12
CA GLY A 91 3.63 8.56 -8.44
C GLY A 91 2.36 9.34 -8.09
N SER A 92 1.23 8.75 -8.41
CA SER A 92 -0.12 9.28 -8.20
C SER A 92 -1.04 8.23 -7.56
N PRO A 93 -2.26 8.58 -7.16
CA PRO A 93 -3.23 7.61 -6.69
C PRO A 93 -3.63 6.57 -7.74
N TRP A 94 -3.42 6.87 -9.01
CA TRP A 94 -4.03 6.13 -10.12
C TRP A 94 -3.30 4.82 -10.43
N GLU A 95 -2.00 4.74 -10.22
CA GLU A 95 -1.19 3.52 -10.40
C GLU A 95 -1.50 2.43 -9.36
N ASN A 96 -2.30 2.75 -8.34
CA ASN A 96 -2.74 1.80 -7.32
C ASN A 96 -4.27 1.60 -7.35
N SER A 97 -4.94 2.06 -8.42
CA SER A 97 -6.41 2.04 -8.46
C SER A 97 -7.00 0.63 -8.52
N ASP A 98 -6.31 -0.37 -9.10
CA ASP A 98 -6.82 -1.74 -9.13
C ASP A 98 -6.75 -2.38 -7.73
N LEU A 99 -5.66 -2.16 -6.98
CA LEU A 99 -5.59 -2.54 -5.57
C LEU A 99 -6.67 -1.80 -4.75
N ALA A 100 -6.83 -0.49 -4.97
CA ALA A 100 -7.87 0.29 -4.29
C ALA A 100 -9.27 -0.27 -4.56
N LYS A 101 -9.58 -0.63 -5.82
CA LYS A 101 -10.85 -1.30 -6.18
C LYS A 101 -11.01 -2.65 -5.50
N THR A 102 -9.95 -3.45 -5.43
CA THR A 102 -9.97 -4.74 -4.74
C THR A 102 -10.26 -4.57 -3.24
N LEU A 103 -9.64 -3.57 -2.60
CA LEU A 103 -9.90 -3.23 -1.20
C LEU A 103 -11.32 -2.71 -1.00
N VAL A 104 -11.83 -1.87 -1.91
CA VAL A 104 -13.22 -1.41 -1.89
C VAL A 104 -14.19 -2.57 -2.07
N ALA A 105 -13.91 -3.51 -2.97
CA ALA A 105 -14.69 -4.73 -3.13
C ALA A 105 -14.71 -5.61 -1.86
N ALA A 106 -13.64 -5.54 -1.05
CA ALA A 106 -13.58 -6.17 0.27
C ALA A 106 -14.26 -5.31 1.38
N GLY A 107 -14.89 -4.20 1.02
CA GLY A 107 -15.65 -3.31 1.89
C GLY A 107 -14.85 -2.20 2.56
N PHE A 108 -13.55 -2.07 2.31
CA PHE A 108 -12.73 -1.00 2.87
C PHE A 108 -13.01 0.36 2.19
N MET A 109 -12.87 1.44 2.94
CA MET A 109 -12.59 2.75 2.36
C MET A 109 -11.07 2.85 2.17
N VAL A 110 -10.63 3.47 1.07
CA VAL A 110 -9.20 3.61 0.75
C VAL A 110 -8.87 5.07 0.53
N VAL A 111 -7.79 5.54 1.11
CA VAL A 111 -7.30 6.91 0.89
C VAL A 111 -5.87 6.92 0.41
N VAL A 112 -5.58 7.84 -0.50
CA VAL A 112 -4.26 8.00 -1.09
C VAL A 112 -3.90 9.49 -1.02
N PRO A 113 -3.01 9.90 -0.07
CA PRO A 113 -2.50 11.26 -0.05
C PRO A 113 -1.61 11.51 -1.27
N GLN A 114 -1.70 12.69 -1.85
CA GLN A 114 -0.72 13.17 -2.81
C GLN A 114 0.46 13.76 -2.05
N HIS A 115 1.60 13.08 -2.09
CA HIS A 115 2.79 13.49 -1.33
C HIS A 115 3.40 14.78 -1.85
N GLN A 116 3.66 15.73 -0.96
CA GLN A 116 4.20 17.04 -1.26
C GLN A 116 5.62 16.94 -1.83
N GLY A 117 5.86 17.58 -2.97
CA GLY A 117 7.18 17.61 -3.61
C GLY A 117 7.67 16.25 -4.14
N ASP A 118 6.79 15.22 -4.15
CA ASP A 118 7.12 13.89 -4.63
C ASP A 118 5.89 13.23 -5.28
N ASN A 119 5.35 13.86 -6.30
CA ASN A 119 4.16 13.49 -7.05
C ASN A 119 4.33 13.86 -8.54
N PRO A 120 3.41 13.51 -9.46
CA PRO A 120 3.58 13.74 -10.90
C PRO A 120 3.72 15.22 -11.31
N PHE A 121 3.34 16.14 -10.45
CA PHE A 121 3.35 17.60 -10.74
C PHE A 121 4.48 18.34 -10.04
N ASP A 122 5.04 17.76 -9.00
CA ASP A 122 6.11 18.37 -8.21
C ASP A 122 7.11 17.30 -7.75
N HIS A 123 8.36 17.45 -8.16
CA HIS A 123 9.48 16.56 -7.84
C HIS A 123 10.53 17.23 -6.93
N GLY A 124 10.20 18.38 -6.35
CA GLY A 124 11.17 19.23 -5.62
C GLY A 124 11.71 18.63 -4.32
N LYS A 125 11.03 17.62 -3.75
CA LYS A 125 11.41 16.99 -2.48
C LYS A 125 11.68 15.49 -2.59
N MET A 126 11.83 14.91 -3.79
CA MET A 126 12.08 13.47 -3.96
C MET A 126 13.25 12.98 -3.09
N GLY A 127 13.14 11.77 -2.56
CA GLY A 127 14.12 11.17 -1.65
C GLY A 127 13.93 11.56 -0.18
N PRO A 128 15.01 11.69 0.63
CA PRO A 128 14.91 11.87 2.08
C PRO A 128 14.07 13.05 2.55
N ALA A 129 13.97 14.13 1.77
CA ALA A 129 13.13 15.27 2.11
C ALA A 129 11.64 14.88 2.12
N SER A 130 11.18 14.13 1.10
CA SER A 130 9.82 13.60 1.06
C SER A 130 9.62 12.49 2.11
N TRP A 131 10.59 11.60 2.29
CA TRP A 131 10.45 10.46 3.23
C TRP A 131 10.25 10.91 4.69
N LYS A 132 10.75 12.09 5.07
CA LYS A 132 10.47 12.72 6.37
C LYS A 132 9.02 13.20 6.49
N LEU A 133 8.41 13.64 5.38
CA LEU A 133 7.05 14.20 5.37
C LEU A 133 5.98 13.13 5.22
N ARG A 134 6.20 12.12 4.37
CA ARG A 134 5.20 11.10 4.00
C ARG A 134 4.50 10.41 5.18
N PRO A 135 5.18 10.04 6.29
CA PRO A 135 4.50 9.45 7.45
C PRO A 135 3.50 10.41 8.10
N LEU A 136 3.81 11.71 8.16
CA LEU A 136 2.90 12.74 8.66
C LEU A 136 1.71 12.94 7.71
N GLU A 137 1.96 13.00 6.40
CA GLU A 137 0.92 13.12 5.37
C GLU A 137 -0.05 11.92 5.39
N VAL A 138 0.45 10.71 5.72
CA VAL A 138 -0.39 9.53 5.98
C VAL A 138 -1.30 9.77 7.17
N SER A 139 -0.77 10.26 8.30
CA SER A 139 -1.57 10.60 9.49
C SER A 139 -2.60 11.70 9.20
N HIS A 140 -2.20 12.72 8.46
CA HIS A 140 -3.08 13.82 8.06
C HIS A 140 -4.18 13.38 7.08
N ALA A 141 -3.91 12.39 6.20
CA ALA A 141 -4.93 11.81 5.33
C ALA A 141 -6.02 11.07 6.15
N ILE A 142 -5.63 10.36 7.21
CA ILE A 142 -6.59 9.75 8.16
C ILE A 142 -7.42 10.85 8.85
N ASP A 143 -6.79 11.94 9.28
CA ASP A 143 -7.49 13.08 9.90
C ASP A 143 -8.44 13.77 8.92
N ALA A 144 -8.06 13.89 7.64
CA ALA A 144 -8.93 14.49 6.62
C ALA A 144 -10.23 13.69 6.45
N VAL A 145 -10.16 12.35 6.49
CA VAL A 145 -11.36 11.50 6.50
C VAL A 145 -12.20 11.75 7.75
N GLY A 146 -11.55 11.85 8.93
CA GLY A 146 -12.24 12.12 10.20
C GLY A 146 -12.94 13.48 10.25
N ARG A 147 -12.41 14.47 9.55
CA ARG A 147 -13.04 15.80 9.41
C ARG A 147 -14.11 15.87 8.34
N SER A 148 -14.19 14.88 7.44
CA SER A 148 -15.15 14.90 6.34
C SER A 148 -16.55 14.48 6.81
N PRO A 149 -17.57 15.38 6.74
CA PRO A 149 -18.94 15.00 7.11
C PRO A 149 -19.50 13.89 6.20
N ARG A 150 -18.91 13.73 5.01
CA ARG A 150 -19.30 12.72 4.02
C ARG A 150 -18.76 11.33 4.38
N PHE A 151 -17.57 11.23 4.94
CA PHE A 151 -16.87 9.94 5.13
C PHE A 151 -16.73 9.53 6.59
N ALA A 152 -16.57 10.47 7.52
CA ALA A 152 -16.36 10.18 8.93
C ALA A 152 -17.45 9.25 9.54
N PRO A 153 -18.74 9.39 9.24
CA PRO A 153 -19.77 8.51 9.80
C PRO A 153 -19.70 7.05 9.31
N LEU A 154 -18.91 6.79 8.24
CA LEU A 154 -18.88 5.50 7.56
C LEU A 154 -17.71 4.61 7.99
N VAL A 155 -16.72 5.14 8.69
CA VAL A 155 -15.50 4.43 9.07
C VAL A 155 -15.13 4.64 10.52
N SER A 156 -14.49 3.63 11.11
CA SER A 156 -13.78 3.76 12.38
C SER A 156 -12.31 3.99 12.09
N LEU A 157 -11.75 5.05 12.66
CA LEU A 157 -10.34 5.41 12.50
C LEU A 157 -9.42 4.79 13.57
N GLN A 158 -9.91 3.88 14.40
CA GLN A 158 -9.10 3.22 15.45
C GLN A 158 -8.26 2.04 14.92
N ASN A 159 -8.70 1.44 13.81
CA ASN A 159 -8.04 0.29 13.19
C ASN A 159 -7.89 0.56 11.69
N VAL A 160 -6.77 1.17 11.32
CA VAL A 160 -6.45 1.57 9.95
C VAL A 160 -5.37 0.65 9.40
N GLY A 161 -5.52 0.22 8.16
CA GLY A 161 -4.48 -0.48 7.41
C GLY A 161 -3.61 0.50 6.62
N MET A 162 -2.39 0.10 6.32
CA MET A 162 -1.52 0.86 5.44
C MET A 162 -0.83 -0.05 4.43
N TYR A 163 -0.92 0.32 3.16
CA TYR A 163 -0.12 -0.24 2.07
C TYR A 163 0.81 0.84 1.52
N GLY A 164 2.01 0.45 1.11
CA GLY A 164 2.90 1.32 0.37
C GLY A 164 3.83 0.56 -0.55
N MET A 165 4.18 1.17 -1.70
CA MET A 165 5.05 0.58 -2.71
C MET A 165 6.27 1.48 -2.96
N SER A 166 7.48 0.91 -3.11
CA SER A 166 8.71 1.67 -3.40
C SER A 166 9.01 2.70 -2.29
N ALA A 167 9.03 4.01 -2.58
CA ALA A 167 9.09 5.06 -1.57
C ALA A 167 7.89 5.02 -0.60
N GLY A 168 6.70 4.63 -1.08
CA GLY A 168 5.57 4.34 -0.20
C GLY A 168 5.80 3.12 0.67
N GLY A 169 6.52 2.11 0.17
CA GLY A 169 6.97 0.95 0.93
C GLY A 169 7.94 1.33 2.05
N HIS A 170 8.84 2.29 1.81
CA HIS A 170 9.65 2.92 2.85
C HIS A 170 8.76 3.55 3.91
N THR A 171 7.78 4.37 3.50
CA THR A 171 6.80 4.97 4.43
C THR A 171 6.05 3.90 5.24
N ALA A 172 5.65 2.81 4.61
CA ALA A 172 4.99 1.68 5.27
C ALA A 172 5.89 1.02 6.33
N LEU A 173 7.17 0.81 6.05
CA LEU A 173 8.13 0.29 7.03
C LEU A 173 8.33 1.26 8.20
N VAL A 174 8.36 2.58 7.97
CA VAL A 174 8.41 3.59 9.04
C VAL A 174 7.17 3.48 9.93
N MET A 175 5.99 3.40 9.35
CA MET A 175 4.73 3.28 10.10
C MET A 175 4.62 1.95 10.86
N ALA A 176 5.33 0.91 10.40
CA ALA A 176 5.46 -0.36 11.14
C ALA A 176 6.48 -0.30 12.30
N GLY A 177 7.14 0.85 12.52
CA GLY A 177 8.12 1.05 13.58
C GLY A 177 9.57 0.99 13.14
N GLY A 178 9.84 0.96 11.83
CA GLY A 178 11.17 1.05 11.27
C GLY A 178 11.79 2.45 11.48
N ARG A 179 13.08 2.48 11.79
CA ARG A 179 13.86 3.70 11.97
C ARG A 179 14.91 3.81 10.86
N TRP A 180 15.04 4.95 10.23
CA TRP A 180 15.88 5.16 9.07
C TRP A 180 16.74 6.43 9.18
N SER A 181 17.80 6.54 8.35
CA SER A 181 18.71 7.68 8.34
C SER A 181 19.25 7.98 6.94
N PRO A 182 19.29 9.26 6.50
CA PRO A 182 19.99 9.65 5.28
C PRO A 182 21.48 9.24 5.29
N GLY A 183 22.12 9.28 6.46
CA GLY A 183 23.49 8.83 6.63
C GLY A 183 23.68 7.34 6.34
N GLN A 184 22.68 6.48 6.60
CA GLN A 184 22.74 5.07 6.21
C GLN A 184 22.67 4.90 4.70
N LEU A 185 21.79 5.65 4.00
CA LEU A 185 21.77 5.66 2.53
C LEU A 185 23.13 6.06 1.96
N ARG A 186 23.77 7.12 2.52
CA ARG A 186 25.10 7.52 2.11
C ARG A 186 26.11 6.38 2.28
N ARG A 187 26.17 5.76 3.45
CA ARG A 187 27.08 4.63 3.72
C ARG A 187 26.85 3.46 2.78
N HIS A 188 25.58 3.14 2.50
CA HIS A 188 25.24 2.10 1.53
C HIS A 188 25.81 2.42 0.15
N CYS A 189 25.57 3.64 -0.36
CA CYS A 189 26.04 4.01 -1.69
C CYS A 189 27.56 4.13 -1.79
N GLU A 190 28.24 4.52 -0.71
CA GLU A 190 29.71 4.52 -0.64
C GLU A 190 30.29 3.10 -0.72
N ALA A 191 29.59 2.12 -0.10
CA ALA A 191 30.05 0.73 -0.06
C ALA A 191 29.64 -0.10 -1.30
N HIS A 192 28.51 0.24 -1.94
CA HIS A 192 27.86 -0.59 -2.95
C HIS A 192 27.60 0.10 -4.28
N ILE A 193 28.30 1.23 -4.58
CA ILE A 193 28.11 1.96 -5.83
C ILE A 193 28.32 1.12 -7.09
N ASP A 194 29.16 0.09 -7.01
CA ASP A 194 29.43 -0.83 -8.11
C ASP A 194 28.31 -1.84 -8.33
N ASP A 195 27.62 -2.24 -7.26
CA ASP A 195 26.63 -3.31 -7.24
C ASP A 195 25.19 -2.82 -7.21
N ASP A 196 24.97 -1.57 -6.79
CA ASP A 196 23.64 -0.97 -6.56
C ASP A 196 23.56 0.49 -7.04
N TYR A 197 24.10 0.73 -8.24
CA TYR A 197 24.17 2.07 -8.83
C TYR A 197 22.79 2.70 -9.00
N THR A 198 21.77 1.90 -9.41
CA THR A 198 20.41 2.39 -9.63
C THR A 198 19.76 2.94 -8.37
N THR A 199 19.91 2.29 -7.24
CA THR A 199 19.47 2.83 -5.93
C THR A 199 20.08 4.19 -5.62
N CYS A 200 21.34 4.38 -6.00
CA CYS A 200 22.13 5.57 -5.63
C CYS A 200 21.99 6.73 -6.62
N ALA A 201 21.70 6.47 -7.89
CA ALA A 201 21.79 7.47 -8.96
C ALA A 201 20.56 7.57 -9.88
N ALA A 202 19.68 6.56 -9.91
CA ALA A 202 18.48 6.66 -10.74
C ALA A 202 17.42 7.58 -10.09
N PRO A 203 16.60 8.26 -10.89
CA PRO A 203 16.56 8.21 -12.36
C PRO A 203 17.47 9.26 -13.05
N VAL A 204 18.49 9.76 -12.38
CA VAL A 204 19.33 10.86 -12.90
C VAL A 204 20.39 10.36 -13.87
N SER A 205 20.94 9.15 -13.60
CA SER A 205 22.06 8.60 -14.39
C SER A 205 21.98 7.06 -14.43
N GLU A 206 22.52 6.46 -15.50
CA GLU A 206 22.64 5.02 -15.69
C GLU A 206 24.04 4.63 -16.14
N LEU A 207 24.50 3.44 -15.78
CA LEU A 207 25.72 2.85 -16.33
C LEU A 207 25.42 2.24 -17.70
N ARG A 208 26.34 2.44 -18.65
CA ARG A 208 26.20 1.98 -20.04
C ARG A 208 27.26 0.97 -20.46
N GLY A 209 28.15 0.62 -19.56
CA GLY A 209 29.31 -0.20 -19.88
C GLY A 209 30.41 0.57 -20.65
N ASP A 210 30.40 1.90 -20.57
CA ASP A 210 31.34 2.79 -21.28
C ASP A 210 32.44 3.32 -20.36
N VAL A 211 33.44 3.98 -20.96
CA VAL A 211 34.59 4.54 -20.23
C VAL A 211 34.23 5.64 -19.23
N PHE A 212 33.01 6.21 -19.34
CA PHE A 212 32.53 7.26 -18.46
C PHE A 212 31.86 6.72 -17.18
N ASP A 213 31.61 5.42 -17.09
CA ASP A 213 30.91 4.83 -15.94
C ASP A 213 31.67 5.05 -14.63
N GLY A 214 33.01 5.02 -14.67
CA GLY A 214 33.81 5.36 -13.50
C GLY A 214 33.60 6.80 -13.02
N VAL A 215 33.50 7.76 -13.96
CA VAL A 215 33.22 9.16 -13.64
C VAL A 215 31.82 9.33 -13.08
N LYS A 216 30.81 8.66 -13.66
CA LYS A 216 29.42 8.69 -13.17
C LYS A 216 29.34 8.18 -11.71
N LYS A 217 30.03 7.09 -11.38
CA LYS A 217 30.10 6.56 -10.01
C LYS A 217 30.71 7.56 -9.02
N VAL A 218 31.83 8.17 -9.38
CA VAL A 218 32.49 9.18 -8.54
C VAL A 218 31.57 10.40 -8.33
N LEU A 219 30.91 10.87 -9.37
CA LEU A 219 29.97 11.99 -9.28
C LEU A 219 28.74 11.64 -8.42
N ALA A 220 28.17 10.45 -8.59
CA ALA A 220 27.05 9.98 -7.79
C ALA A 220 27.41 9.92 -6.30
N VAL A 221 28.54 9.29 -5.94
CA VAL A 221 28.99 9.23 -4.55
C VAL A 221 29.27 10.62 -3.98
N SER A 222 29.91 11.49 -4.76
CA SER A 222 30.21 12.87 -4.33
C SER A 222 28.94 13.68 -4.07
N PHE A 223 27.93 13.53 -4.96
CA PHE A 223 26.62 14.15 -4.79
C PHE A 223 25.90 13.64 -3.54
N ILE A 224 25.90 12.33 -3.33
CA ILE A 224 25.28 11.70 -2.17
C ILE A 224 25.96 12.16 -0.87
N ARG A 225 27.31 12.20 -0.84
CA ARG A 225 28.07 12.75 0.30
C ARG A 225 27.67 14.19 0.62
N PHE A 226 27.44 14.99 -0.41
CA PHE A 226 27.00 16.37 -0.23
C PHE A 226 25.56 16.47 0.26
N LYS A 227 24.65 15.70 -0.32
CA LYS A 227 23.19 15.76 -0.03
C LYS A 227 22.78 15.02 1.23
N MET A 228 23.43 13.89 1.55
CA MET A 228 23.05 12.99 2.66
C MET A 228 23.99 13.17 3.88
N ARG A 229 24.20 14.43 4.28
CA ARG A 229 25.04 14.77 5.46
C ARG A 229 24.32 14.57 6.79
N ASP A 230 23.00 14.45 6.74
CA ASP A 230 22.16 14.28 7.91
C ASP A 230 22.34 12.86 8.47
N GLU A 231 22.90 12.76 9.66
CA GLU A 231 23.11 11.51 10.39
C GLU A 231 21.95 11.19 11.37
N GLY A 232 20.93 12.06 11.41
CA GLY A 232 19.77 11.89 12.24
C GLY A 232 19.02 10.60 11.93
N TRP A 233 18.43 10.01 12.95
CA TRP A 233 17.53 8.88 12.84
C TRP A 233 16.10 9.37 12.89
N TYR A 234 15.27 8.91 11.97
CA TYR A 234 13.87 9.30 11.81
C TYR A 234 12.96 8.11 12.00
N GLU A 235 11.89 8.34 12.74
CA GLU A 235 10.81 7.40 12.99
C GLU A 235 9.50 8.15 13.10
N HIS A 236 8.41 7.52 12.77
CA HIS A 236 7.07 8.05 12.99
C HIS A 236 6.08 6.89 13.13
N ARG A 237 5.18 7.00 14.09
CA ARG A 237 4.11 6.02 14.30
C ARG A 237 2.78 6.73 14.51
N ASP A 238 1.76 6.23 13.87
CA ASP A 238 0.38 6.61 14.14
C ASP A 238 -0.30 5.43 14.86
N PRO A 239 -0.78 5.59 16.09
CA PRO A 239 -1.37 4.49 16.86
C PRO A 239 -2.65 3.93 16.24
N ARG A 240 -3.24 4.63 15.28
CA ARG A 240 -4.41 4.15 14.53
C ARG A 240 -4.06 3.09 13.50
N ILE A 241 -2.80 3.04 13.03
CA ILE A 241 -2.34 2.05 12.07
C ILE A 241 -2.08 0.73 12.80
N GLN A 242 -2.81 -0.31 12.41
CA GLN A 242 -2.84 -1.60 13.08
C GLN A 242 -2.38 -2.77 12.18
N ALA A 243 -2.17 -2.54 10.88
CA ALA A 243 -1.63 -3.53 9.95
C ALA A 243 -0.94 -2.83 8.78
N VAL A 244 0.21 -3.35 8.35
CA VAL A 244 1.04 -2.71 7.32
C VAL A 244 1.45 -3.74 6.26
N VAL A 245 1.35 -3.36 4.99
CA VAL A 245 1.90 -4.11 3.85
C VAL A 245 2.90 -3.23 3.10
N ALA A 246 4.15 -3.70 2.97
CA ALA A 246 5.21 -3.04 2.23
C ALA A 246 5.51 -3.80 0.92
N GLY A 247 5.21 -3.18 -0.21
CA GLY A 247 5.51 -3.70 -1.55
C GLY A 247 6.83 -3.15 -2.08
N VAL A 248 7.74 -4.02 -2.50
CA VAL A 248 9.07 -3.67 -3.06
C VAL A 248 9.67 -2.41 -2.41
N PRO A 249 9.82 -2.37 -1.06
CA PRO A 249 10.16 -1.15 -0.34
C PRO A 249 11.57 -0.67 -0.64
N PHE A 250 11.78 0.63 -0.71
CA PHE A 250 13.11 1.21 -0.52
C PHE A 250 13.53 0.98 0.94
N ALA A 251 14.73 0.40 1.20
CA ALA A 251 15.05 -0.03 2.57
C ALA A 251 16.55 -0.05 2.94
N VAL A 252 17.47 0.47 2.11
CA VAL A 252 18.92 0.45 2.40
C VAL A 252 19.32 1.40 3.53
N ASP A 253 18.44 2.30 3.91
CA ASP A 253 18.67 3.36 4.91
C ASP A 253 18.10 3.03 6.30
N PHE A 254 17.47 1.85 6.46
CA PHE A 254 16.90 1.43 7.73
C PHE A 254 17.94 0.87 8.72
N ASP A 255 17.68 1.12 10.01
CA ASP A 255 18.24 0.32 11.09
C ASP A 255 17.55 -1.05 11.10
N ARG A 256 18.29 -2.10 10.70
CA ARG A 256 17.78 -3.47 10.65
C ARG A 256 17.25 -3.98 11.99
N ALA A 257 17.83 -3.51 13.11
CA ALA A 257 17.36 -3.90 14.44
C ALA A 257 15.95 -3.37 14.73
N SER A 258 15.60 -2.18 14.22
CA SER A 258 14.25 -1.62 14.34
C SER A 258 13.21 -2.44 13.57
N LEU A 259 13.59 -3.05 12.45
CA LEU A 259 12.72 -3.91 11.63
C LEU A 259 12.52 -5.31 12.22
N ALA A 260 13.38 -5.76 13.15
CA ALA A 260 13.30 -7.09 13.74
C ALA A 260 12.06 -7.28 14.65
N ARG A 261 11.46 -6.18 15.08
CA ARG A 261 10.27 -6.19 15.96
C ARG A 261 9.24 -5.17 15.45
N PRO A 262 8.55 -5.47 14.34
CA PRO A 262 7.49 -4.59 13.88
C PRO A 262 6.48 -4.32 14.99
N ALA A 263 6.04 -3.08 15.07
CA ALA A 263 5.12 -2.64 16.13
C ALA A 263 3.68 -3.10 15.88
N VAL A 264 3.38 -3.48 14.65
CA VAL A 264 2.08 -3.98 14.17
C VAL A 264 2.32 -5.15 13.21
N PRO A 265 1.33 -6.01 12.93
CA PRO A 265 1.42 -7.00 11.85
C PRO A 265 1.95 -6.38 10.57
N LEU A 266 3.05 -6.94 10.07
CA LEU A 266 3.77 -6.49 8.89
C LEU A 266 3.78 -7.60 7.86
N ALA A 267 3.45 -7.25 6.61
CA ALA A 267 3.61 -8.15 5.49
C ALA A 267 4.40 -7.48 4.34
N LEU A 268 5.04 -8.30 3.52
CA LEU A 268 5.77 -7.84 2.35
C LEU A 268 5.25 -8.49 1.07
N VAL A 269 5.37 -7.75 -0.04
CA VAL A 269 5.33 -8.29 -1.40
C VAL A 269 6.67 -7.98 -2.04
N THR A 270 7.34 -8.99 -2.59
CA THR A 270 8.68 -8.88 -3.17
C THR A 270 8.66 -9.10 -4.67
N SER A 271 9.69 -8.60 -5.36
CA SER A 271 9.83 -8.69 -6.81
C SER A 271 11.27 -9.10 -7.14
N GLY A 272 11.44 -10.29 -7.74
CA GLY A 272 12.75 -10.93 -7.86
C GLY A 272 13.69 -10.30 -8.88
N GLN A 273 13.13 -9.64 -9.91
CA GLN A 273 13.88 -8.97 -10.98
C GLN A 273 13.74 -7.45 -10.92
N ASP A 274 13.60 -6.90 -9.72
CA ASP A 274 13.59 -5.45 -9.52
C ASP A 274 14.97 -4.87 -9.85
N ALA A 275 15.04 -4.19 -11.00
CA ALA A 275 16.27 -3.56 -11.50
C ALA A 275 16.50 -2.16 -10.89
N TRP A 276 15.50 -1.59 -10.22
CA TRP A 276 15.63 -0.29 -9.55
C TRP A 276 16.07 -0.46 -8.10
N LEU A 277 15.38 -1.30 -7.36
CA LEU A 277 15.65 -1.61 -5.95
C LEU A 277 16.04 -3.08 -5.83
N ALA A 278 17.32 -3.41 -6.08
CA ALA A 278 17.79 -4.78 -6.10
C ALA A 278 17.39 -5.53 -4.81
N PRO A 279 16.64 -6.65 -4.89
CA PRO A 279 16.05 -7.30 -3.71
C PRO A 279 17.07 -7.64 -2.63
N ARG A 280 18.31 -8.02 -3.03
CA ARG A 280 19.39 -8.35 -2.11
C ARG A 280 19.79 -7.22 -1.15
N PHE A 281 19.51 -5.97 -1.52
CA PHE A 281 19.79 -4.79 -0.69
C PHE A 281 18.54 -4.25 0.00
N HIS A 282 17.34 -4.51 -0.51
CA HIS A 282 16.08 -3.92 -0.07
C HIS A 282 15.16 -4.93 0.61
N SER A 283 14.32 -5.64 -0.13
CA SER A 283 13.27 -6.50 0.44
C SER A 283 13.82 -7.73 1.16
N THR A 284 14.92 -8.34 0.67
CA THR A 284 15.52 -9.52 1.31
C THR A 284 16.06 -9.23 2.72
N PRO A 285 16.86 -8.16 2.96
CA PRO A 285 17.28 -7.79 4.31
C PRO A 285 16.14 -7.45 5.26
N VAL A 286 15.06 -6.83 4.77
CA VAL A 286 13.86 -6.57 5.58
C VAL A 286 13.22 -7.87 6.04
N LEU A 287 12.97 -8.82 5.11
CA LEU A 287 12.43 -10.13 5.42
C LEU A 287 13.32 -10.91 6.40
N GLN A 288 14.63 -10.89 6.21
CA GLN A 288 15.58 -11.54 7.11
C GLN A 288 15.54 -10.96 8.52
N ALA A 289 15.40 -9.63 8.62
CA ALA A 289 15.32 -8.95 9.91
C ALA A 289 13.99 -9.22 10.64
N CYS A 290 12.86 -9.20 9.95
CA CYS A 290 11.55 -9.26 10.60
C CYS A 290 11.01 -10.68 10.83
N ARG A 291 11.50 -11.71 10.13
CA ARG A 291 11.06 -13.11 10.34
C ARG A 291 11.37 -13.61 11.73
N PRO A 292 10.49 -14.41 12.36
CA PRO A 292 9.18 -14.91 11.88
C PRO A 292 8.01 -13.94 12.16
N ARG A 293 8.24 -12.68 12.50
CA ARG A 293 7.20 -11.72 12.91
C ARG A 293 6.56 -10.96 11.76
N CYS A 294 6.98 -11.23 10.52
CA CYS A 294 6.36 -10.69 9.32
C CYS A 294 5.99 -11.79 8.33
N GLU A 295 5.05 -11.49 7.45
CA GLU A 295 4.57 -12.39 6.42
C GLU A 295 5.13 -12.02 5.05
N LEU A 296 5.35 -13.01 4.18
CA LEU A 296 5.57 -12.82 2.76
C LEU A 296 4.27 -13.17 2.04
N LEU A 297 3.50 -12.15 1.62
CA LEU A 297 2.22 -12.37 0.96
C LEU A 297 2.38 -12.88 -0.48
N ALA A 298 3.37 -12.37 -1.19
CA ALA A 298 3.71 -12.83 -2.53
C ALA A 298 5.18 -12.56 -2.83
N ASP A 299 5.79 -13.50 -3.54
CA ASP A 299 7.11 -13.37 -4.15
C ASP A 299 6.95 -13.42 -5.67
N LEU A 300 7.08 -12.27 -6.32
CA LEU A 300 6.99 -12.13 -7.77
C LEU A 300 8.36 -12.37 -8.38
N SER A 301 8.81 -13.62 -8.40
CA SER A 301 10.19 -13.99 -8.78
C SER A 301 10.61 -13.49 -10.17
N ALA A 302 9.67 -13.40 -11.13
CA ALA A 302 9.90 -12.81 -12.47
C ALA A 302 9.50 -11.32 -12.54
N GLY A 303 8.99 -10.72 -11.46
CA GLY A 303 8.51 -9.33 -11.45
C GLY A 303 9.64 -8.31 -11.40
N GLY A 304 9.46 -7.17 -12.06
CA GLY A 304 10.29 -5.98 -11.95
C GLY A 304 9.77 -4.98 -10.92
N HIS A 305 10.37 -3.78 -10.89
CA HIS A 305 9.99 -2.74 -9.92
C HIS A 305 8.52 -2.33 -10.02
N SER A 306 7.98 -2.26 -11.23
CA SER A 306 6.60 -1.85 -11.49
C SER A 306 5.56 -2.95 -11.32
N ALA A 307 5.95 -4.17 -10.94
CA ALA A 307 5.03 -5.31 -10.87
C ALA A 307 3.75 -4.99 -10.08
N LEU A 308 3.88 -4.19 -9.01
CA LEU A 308 2.78 -3.79 -8.13
C LEU A 308 2.02 -2.53 -8.59
N LEU A 309 2.43 -1.88 -9.69
CA LEU A 309 1.66 -0.78 -10.29
C LEU A 309 0.54 -1.35 -11.15
N SER A 310 -0.71 -1.08 -10.78
CA SER A 310 -1.88 -1.53 -11.51
C SER A 310 -3.00 -0.47 -11.42
N PRO A 311 -3.32 0.15 -12.57
CA PRO A 311 -2.70 0.00 -13.89
C PRO A 311 -1.26 0.53 -13.93
N GLN A 312 -0.45 -0.06 -14.81
CA GLN A 312 0.90 0.43 -15.06
C GLN A 312 0.87 1.77 -15.81
N PRO A 313 1.75 2.74 -15.48
CA PRO A 313 1.83 3.97 -16.23
C PRO A 313 2.25 3.71 -17.68
N PRO A 314 1.60 4.33 -18.68
CA PRO A 314 1.97 4.17 -20.06
C PRO A 314 3.41 4.67 -20.34
N ALA A 315 4.21 3.88 -21.05
CA ALA A 315 5.61 4.19 -21.30
C ALA A 315 5.84 5.56 -21.97
N ASN A 316 4.90 6.03 -22.78
CA ASN A 316 4.98 7.30 -23.50
C ASN A 316 4.86 8.55 -22.61
N VAL A 317 4.45 8.42 -21.36
CA VAL A 317 4.41 9.53 -20.41
C VAL A 317 5.60 9.54 -19.44
N LEU A 318 6.51 8.56 -19.57
CA LEU A 318 7.70 8.39 -18.75
C LEU A 318 8.94 8.83 -19.50
N SER A 319 9.98 9.27 -18.76
CA SER A 319 11.30 9.44 -19.38
C SER A 319 11.83 8.06 -19.86
N PRO A 320 12.68 8.01 -20.91
CA PRO A 320 13.19 6.74 -21.42
C PRO A 320 13.85 5.83 -20.38
N MET A 321 14.57 6.42 -19.42
CA MET A 321 15.19 5.67 -18.33
C MET A 321 14.14 5.10 -17.37
N VAL A 322 13.18 5.91 -16.94
CA VAL A 322 12.11 5.47 -16.04
C VAL A 322 11.26 4.41 -16.72
N ALA A 323 10.95 4.58 -18.01
CA ALA A 323 10.23 3.57 -18.78
C ALA A 323 10.95 2.20 -18.81
N ARG A 324 12.28 2.19 -18.95
CA ARG A 324 13.08 0.96 -18.87
C ARG A 324 13.07 0.34 -17.47
N LEU A 325 13.23 1.15 -16.43
CA LEU A 325 13.25 0.70 -15.03
C LEU A 325 11.88 0.17 -14.56
N LEU A 326 10.80 0.68 -15.17
CA LEU A 326 9.43 0.23 -14.91
C LEU A 326 8.90 -0.78 -15.95
N ALA A 327 9.70 -1.16 -16.95
CA ALA A 327 9.30 -2.23 -17.88
C ALA A 327 9.19 -3.57 -17.15
N ASP A 328 8.22 -4.36 -17.54
CA ASP A 328 8.12 -5.73 -17.04
C ASP A 328 9.27 -6.57 -17.60
N PRO A 329 9.97 -7.33 -16.77
CA PRO A 329 10.97 -8.29 -17.24
C PRO A 329 10.33 -9.38 -18.13
N PRO A 330 11.10 -9.99 -19.02
CA PRO A 330 10.63 -11.13 -19.81
C PRO A 330 10.11 -12.26 -18.90
N GLY A 331 8.93 -12.79 -19.22
CA GLY A 331 8.31 -13.88 -18.47
C GLY A 331 7.47 -13.44 -17.26
N PHE A 332 7.37 -12.15 -16.96
CA PHE A 332 6.42 -11.68 -15.96
C PHE A 332 5.00 -11.66 -16.52
N ASP A 333 4.10 -12.34 -15.83
CA ASP A 333 2.67 -12.38 -16.20
C ASP A 333 1.86 -11.51 -15.23
N ARG A 334 1.30 -10.40 -15.72
CA ARG A 334 0.44 -9.50 -14.94
C ARG A 334 -0.92 -10.09 -14.58
N ALA A 335 -1.35 -11.18 -15.25
CA ALA A 335 -2.58 -11.85 -14.89
C ALA A 335 -2.60 -12.41 -13.44
N GLN A 336 -1.43 -12.54 -12.82
CA GLN A 336 -1.32 -12.91 -11.40
C GLN A 336 -1.65 -11.76 -10.42
N MET A 337 -1.62 -10.49 -10.87
CA MET A 337 -1.76 -9.33 -9.97
C MET A 337 -3.09 -9.27 -9.23
N PRO A 338 -4.25 -9.59 -9.81
CA PRO A 338 -5.50 -9.66 -9.06
C PRO A 338 -5.45 -10.63 -7.86
N ALA A 339 -4.72 -11.75 -7.99
CA ALA A 339 -4.55 -12.68 -6.88
C ALA A 339 -3.65 -12.11 -5.77
N VAL A 340 -2.64 -11.31 -6.12
CA VAL A 340 -1.79 -10.58 -5.15
C VAL A 340 -2.62 -9.55 -4.41
N ASP A 341 -3.42 -8.75 -5.12
CA ASP A 341 -4.32 -7.75 -4.52
C ASP A 341 -5.32 -8.39 -3.54
N GLN A 342 -5.85 -9.57 -3.89
CA GLN A 342 -6.73 -10.34 -3.00
C GLN A 342 -6.00 -10.82 -1.73
N ARG A 343 -4.71 -11.20 -1.81
CA ARG A 343 -3.91 -11.55 -0.63
C ARG A 343 -3.69 -10.34 0.27
N ILE A 344 -3.40 -9.17 -0.31
CA ILE A 344 -3.28 -7.90 0.43
C ILE A 344 -4.60 -7.56 1.12
N ALA A 345 -5.73 -7.66 0.42
CA ALA A 345 -7.05 -7.45 1.00
C ALA A 345 -7.38 -8.49 2.10
N GLY A 346 -6.96 -9.75 1.90
CA GLY A 346 -7.08 -10.82 2.89
C GLY A 346 -6.32 -10.52 4.18
N PHE A 347 -5.08 -10.05 4.07
CA PHE A 347 -4.26 -9.64 5.21
C PHE A 347 -4.94 -8.50 6.00
N PHE A 348 -5.44 -7.47 5.33
CA PHE A 348 -6.16 -6.40 6.03
C PHE A 348 -7.47 -6.88 6.66
N ARG A 349 -8.21 -7.78 6.02
CA ARG A 349 -9.40 -8.39 6.64
C ARG A 349 -9.05 -9.13 7.92
N GLN A 350 -8.00 -9.94 7.90
CA GLN A 350 -7.53 -10.72 9.05
C GLN A 350 -7.15 -9.85 10.25
N HIS A 351 -6.51 -8.70 10.01
CA HIS A 351 -5.93 -7.89 11.08
C HIS A 351 -6.77 -6.66 11.48
N LEU A 352 -7.74 -6.24 10.69
CA LEU A 352 -8.53 -5.03 10.94
C LEU A 352 -9.99 -5.34 11.28
N LEU A 353 -10.50 -6.50 10.90
CA LEU A 353 -11.87 -6.90 11.22
C LEU A 353 -11.90 -7.76 12.49
N PRO A 354 -13.03 -7.74 13.23
CA PRO A 354 -13.21 -8.57 14.43
C PRO A 354 -13.25 -10.06 14.09
#